data_c3713b84f4575193b8444a51f31d351c
#
_entry.id   c3713b84f4575193b8444a51f31d351c
#
_cell.length_a   1.000
_cell.length_b   1.000
_cell.length_c   1.000
_cell.angle_alpha   90.00
_cell.angle_beta   90.00
_cell.angle_gamma   90.00
#
_symmetry.space_group_name_H-M   'P 1'
#
loop_
_entity.id
_entity.type
_entity.pdbx_description
1 polymer ?
#
loop_
_entity_poly.entity_id
_entity_poly.type
_entity_poly.pdbx_seq_one_letter_code
_entity_poly.pdbx_strand_id
1 'polypeptide(L)'
;KGLGDIIAYHNSTTVDWLGGFIQGKYTKDKINLYGMGGLSSIKYSYQDHFTVANEVVNADAISTFQVKGGIMYDVDDNVSVFANTGYVEKPPIMDNVIYYDGTVASDPLNESFISSEAGVNFESEKFAVKVSAYNTDWKDRNLTKSVTTGQGDSGDTDVIFLKGIGQKHQGLEIEGSMKLNDMIRLDGAVSFGKWKFDGDADGLYTEYAEDAPIQTPYTYTLDGLYVGDQPQTAYVLGTTLTPMDGLRLQGIFKMYDKNYADWSPDSRELSGDADRSQVWQAPAYNRLDLHGSYKLPKIAGYDMTLTGHVFNALDAVYVQDAVDNSQYNGYGDKLHLPHNAEVFLGTPRYFNLGLTVNF
;
A
#
# COMPACT_ATOMS: atom_id res chain seq x y z
N LYS A 1 -41.38 3.90 3.65
CA LYS A 1 -40.15 3.48 4.36
C LYS A 1 -39.86 4.53 5.44
N GLY A 2 -39.52 4.11 6.64
CA GLY A 2 -39.20 4.96 7.79
C GLY A 2 -37.70 5.05 8.05
N LEU A 3 -37.30 5.88 9.03
CA LEU A 3 -35.92 5.97 9.46
C LEU A 3 -35.47 4.63 10.06
N GLY A 4 -34.39 4.05 9.51
CA GLY A 4 -33.86 2.74 9.91
C GLY A 4 -34.19 1.60 8.92
N ASP A 5 -35.09 1.84 7.95
CA ASP A 5 -35.35 0.85 6.89
C ASP A 5 -34.16 0.72 5.95
N ILE A 6 -33.81 -0.50 5.58
CA ILE A 6 -32.80 -0.78 4.54
C ILE A 6 -33.43 -0.52 3.17
N ILE A 7 -32.81 0.36 2.37
CA ILE A 7 -33.42 0.85 1.14
C ILE A 7 -32.57 0.70 -0.13
N ALA A 8 -31.25 0.57 0.00
CA ALA A 8 -30.35 0.56 -1.14
C ALA A 8 -29.80 -0.86 -1.41
N TYR A 9 -29.14 -1.46 -0.45
CA TYR A 9 -28.63 -2.82 -0.55
C TYR A 9 -28.70 -3.53 0.79
N HIS A 10 -28.85 -4.84 0.77
CA HIS A 10 -28.84 -5.70 1.94
C HIS A 10 -28.26 -7.06 1.56
N ASN A 11 -26.99 -7.23 1.82
CA ASN A 11 -26.28 -8.48 1.53
C ASN A 11 -25.49 -8.98 2.75
N SER A 12 -25.13 -10.24 2.70
CA SER A 12 -24.24 -10.88 3.67
C SER A 12 -23.13 -11.62 2.93
N THR A 13 -21.90 -11.39 3.37
CA THR A 13 -20.72 -12.09 2.86
C THR A 13 -20.10 -12.92 3.97
N THR A 14 -19.81 -14.18 3.69
CA THR A 14 -19.09 -15.07 4.59
C THR A 14 -17.77 -15.48 3.97
N VAL A 15 -16.73 -15.48 4.80
CA VAL A 15 -15.39 -15.89 4.41
C VAL A 15 -14.94 -16.99 5.37
N ASP A 16 -14.78 -18.20 4.85
CA ASP A 16 -14.19 -19.33 5.57
C ASP A 16 -12.73 -19.47 5.17
N TRP A 17 -11.83 -19.42 6.14
CA TRP A 17 -10.39 -19.53 5.90
C TRP A 17 -9.76 -20.58 6.79
N LEU A 18 -8.89 -21.40 6.18
CA LEU A 18 -8.05 -22.37 6.88
C LEU A 18 -6.63 -22.28 6.34
N GLY A 19 -5.65 -22.23 7.21
CA GLY A 19 -4.24 -22.20 6.80
C GLY A 19 -3.32 -22.81 7.84
N GLY A 20 -2.15 -23.23 7.35
CA GLY A 20 -1.09 -23.76 8.18
C GLY A 20 0.28 -23.45 7.58
N PHE A 21 1.30 -23.35 8.42
CA PHE A 21 2.67 -23.11 7.98
C PHE A 21 3.67 -23.86 8.84
N ILE A 22 4.85 -24.07 8.27
CA ILE A 22 6.05 -24.55 8.95
C ILE A 22 7.18 -23.56 8.72
N GLN A 23 7.95 -23.27 9.77
CA GLN A 23 9.10 -22.39 9.72
C GLN A 23 10.26 -23.01 10.46
N GLY A 24 11.45 -22.88 9.90
CA GLY A 24 12.69 -23.31 10.51
C GLY A 24 13.76 -22.22 10.47
N LYS A 25 14.58 -22.18 11.51
CA LYS A 25 15.82 -21.38 11.57
C LYS A 25 16.97 -22.27 11.95
N TYR A 26 18.09 -22.12 11.24
CA TYR A 26 19.35 -22.79 11.54
C TYR A 26 20.45 -21.76 11.68
N THR A 27 21.15 -21.79 12.81
CA THR A 27 22.29 -20.91 13.10
C THR A 27 23.50 -21.76 13.42
N LYS A 28 24.58 -21.56 12.70
CA LYS A 28 25.86 -22.19 12.94
C LYS A 28 27.00 -21.25 12.58
N ASP A 29 27.90 -21.04 13.53
CA ASP A 29 29.04 -20.13 13.39
C ASP A 29 28.60 -18.74 12.87
N LYS A 30 29.03 -18.39 11.66
CA LYS A 30 28.74 -17.13 10.98
C LYS A 30 27.52 -17.20 10.06
N ILE A 31 26.81 -18.32 10.01
CA ILE A 31 25.71 -18.53 9.06
C ILE A 31 24.38 -18.61 9.80
N ASN A 32 23.42 -17.80 9.37
CA ASN A 32 22.03 -17.89 9.77
C ASN A 32 21.19 -18.18 8.54
N LEU A 33 20.41 -19.25 8.58
CA LEU A 33 19.46 -19.63 7.53
C LEU A 33 18.07 -19.64 8.11
N TYR A 34 17.09 -19.24 7.32
CA TYR A 34 15.69 -19.49 7.64
C TYR A 34 14.94 -19.97 6.41
N GLY A 35 13.87 -20.71 6.63
CA GLY A 35 12.94 -21.14 5.62
C GLY A 35 11.54 -21.26 6.19
N MET A 36 10.54 -20.97 5.37
CA MET A 36 9.13 -21.05 5.70
C MET A 36 8.37 -21.58 4.50
N GLY A 37 7.43 -22.50 4.73
CA GLY A 37 6.41 -22.92 3.76
C GLY A 37 5.03 -22.87 4.39
N GLY A 38 4.04 -22.45 3.64
CA GLY A 38 2.65 -22.34 4.12
C GLY A 38 1.65 -22.62 3.01
N LEU A 39 0.50 -23.12 3.41
CA LEU A 39 -0.65 -23.40 2.55
C LEU A 39 -1.88 -22.78 3.19
N SER A 40 -2.79 -22.24 2.39
CA SER A 40 -4.09 -21.82 2.87
C SER A 40 -5.18 -22.11 1.85
N SER A 41 -6.42 -22.16 2.34
CA SER A 41 -7.63 -22.31 1.54
C SER A 41 -8.64 -21.30 2.03
N ILE A 42 -9.29 -20.62 1.12
CA ILE A 42 -10.34 -19.63 1.39
C ILE A 42 -11.57 -20.00 0.59
N LYS A 43 -12.75 -19.83 1.18
CA LYS A 43 -14.03 -20.01 0.53
C LYS A 43 -14.90 -18.80 0.78
N TYR A 44 -15.55 -18.30 -0.26
CA TYR A 44 -16.48 -17.19 -0.21
C TYR A 44 -17.91 -17.67 -0.37
N SER A 45 -18.83 -17.06 0.37
CA SER A 45 -20.25 -17.21 0.22
C SER A 45 -20.93 -15.84 0.27
N TYR A 46 -21.93 -15.65 -0.58
CA TYR A 46 -22.65 -14.40 -0.75
C TYR A 46 -24.15 -14.64 -0.71
N GLN A 47 -24.89 -13.74 -0.07
CA GLN A 47 -26.35 -13.76 -0.04
C GLN A 47 -26.87 -12.33 -0.21
N ASP A 48 -27.68 -12.12 -1.24
CA ASP A 48 -28.44 -10.90 -1.40
C ASP A 48 -29.85 -11.10 -0.80
N HIS A 49 -30.20 -10.25 0.15
CA HIS A 49 -31.49 -10.33 0.86
C HIS A 49 -32.62 -9.58 0.11
N PHE A 50 -32.31 -8.86 -0.97
CA PHE A 50 -33.30 -8.16 -1.78
C PHE A 50 -33.72 -8.95 -3.01
N THR A 51 -32.87 -9.85 -3.50
CA THR A 51 -33.20 -10.67 -4.66
C THR A 51 -34.28 -11.70 -4.32
N VAL A 52 -35.05 -12.09 -5.33
CA VAL A 52 -36.22 -12.98 -5.19
C VAL A 52 -35.88 -14.31 -4.54
N ALA A 53 -34.67 -14.81 -4.75
CA ALA A 53 -34.26 -16.11 -4.26
C ALA A 53 -33.78 -16.09 -2.80
N ASN A 54 -33.19 -14.99 -2.34
CA ASN A 54 -32.51 -14.93 -1.04
C ASN A 54 -31.61 -16.15 -0.78
N GLU A 55 -31.04 -16.71 -1.86
CA GLU A 55 -30.23 -17.92 -1.85
C GLU A 55 -28.78 -17.57 -1.50
N VAL A 56 -28.12 -18.51 -0.82
CA VAL A 56 -26.68 -18.38 -0.56
C VAL A 56 -25.91 -18.93 -1.75
N VAL A 57 -25.19 -18.06 -2.42
CA VAL A 57 -24.25 -18.41 -3.49
C VAL A 57 -22.92 -18.78 -2.85
N ASN A 58 -22.36 -19.91 -3.28
CA ASN A 58 -21.08 -20.41 -2.77
C ASN A 58 -20.08 -20.53 -3.92
N ALA A 59 -18.91 -19.97 -3.76
CA ALA A 59 -17.79 -20.22 -4.65
C ALA A 59 -17.01 -21.47 -4.20
N ASP A 60 -16.28 -22.08 -5.13
CA ASP A 60 -15.34 -23.13 -4.80
C ASP A 60 -14.19 -22.61 -3.92
N ALA A 61 -13.59 -23.50 -3.15
CA ALA A 61 -12.47 -23.15 -2.30
C ALA A 61 -11.21 -22.84 -3.14
N ILE A 62 -10.60 -21.70 -2.89
CA ILE A 62 -9.39 -21.22 -3.54
C ILE A 62 -8.21 -21.53 -2.63
N SER A 63 -7.24 -22.29 -3.16
CA SER A 63 -6.01 -22.62 -2.43
C SER A 63 -4.88 -21.71 -2.83
N THR A 64 -4.02 -21.37 -1.85
CA THR A 64 -2.81 -20.59 -2.05
C THR A 64 -1.64 -21.21 -1.32
N PHE A 65 -0.44 -20.96 -1.79
CA PHE A 65 0.77 -21.37 -1.08
C PHE A 65 1.80 -20.23 -1.01
N GLN A 66 2.72 -20.35 -0.07
CA GLN A 66 3.86 -19.47 0.04
C GLN A 66 5.10 -20.25 0.44
N VAL A 67 6.23 -19.82 -0.10
CA VAL A 67 7.56 -20.29 0.33
C VAL A 67 8.50 -19.10 0.42
N LYS A 68 9.25 -19.03 1.53
CA LYS A 68 10.22 -17.94 1.78
C LYS A 68 11.48 -18.53 2.37
N GLY A 69 12.60 -17.91 2.06
CA GLY A 69 13.87 -18.30 2.67
C GLY A 69 14.91 -17.21 2.57
N GLY A 70 15.91 -17.30 3.40
CA GLY A 70 17.01 -16.35 3.40
C GLY A 70 18.24 -16.86 4.13
N ILE A 71 19.32 -16.19 3.83
CA ILE A 71 20.64 -16.41 4.42
C ILE A 71 21.19 -15.09 4.92
N MET A 72 21.85 -15.12 6.07
CA MET A 72 22.70 -14.05 6.55
C MET A 72 24.05 -14.66 6.91
N TYR A 73 25.11 -14.00 6.51
CA TYR A 73 26.49 -14.37 6.80
C TYR A 73 27.19 -13.23 7.52
N ASP A 74 27.70 -13.51 8.71
CA ASP A 74 28.47 -12.58 9.53
C ASP A 74 29.92 -12.60 9.05
N VAL A 75 30.31 -11.57 8.29
CA VAL A 75 31.68 -11.42 7.75
C VAL A 75 32.66 -11.26 8.89
N ASP A 76 32.36 -10.35 9.80
CA ASP A 76 33.04 -10.11 11.07
C ASP A 76 32.05 -9.65 12.15
N ASP A 77 32.56 -9.15 13.29
CA ASP A 77 31.72 -8.72 14.42
C ASP A 77 30.85 -7.48 14.12
N ASN A 78 31.15 -6.75 13.05
CA ASN A 78 30.48 -5.51 12.69
C ASN A 78 29.73 -5.58 11.36
N VAL A 79 30.08 -6.51 10.47
CA VAL A 79 29.57 -6.59 9.09
C VAL A 79 28.85 -7.90 8.88
N SER A 80 27.61 -7.83 8.41
CA SER A 80 26.89 -8.99 7.87
C SER A 80 26.33 -8.70 6.48
N VAL A 81 26.21 -9.73 5.67
CA VAL A 81 25.55 -9.69 4.37
C VAL A 81 24.35 -10.62 4.38
N PHE A 82 23.30 -10.27 3.68
CA PHE A 82 22.10 -11.10 3.65
C PHE A 82 21.48 -11.15 2.25
N ALA A 83 20.73 -12.21 2.01
CA ALA A 83 19.85 -12.35 0.85
C ALA A 83 18.59 -13.10 1.26
N ASN A 84 17.44 -12.58 0.80
CA ASN A 84 16.12 -13.13 1.05
C ASN A 84 15.40 -13.31 -0.27
N THR A 85 14.58 -14.36 -0.38
CA THR A 85 13.66 -14.51 -1.50
C THR A 85 12.39 -15.20 -1.05
N GLY A 86 11.29 -14.95 -1.74
CA GLY A 86 10.03 -15.59 -1.46
C GLY A 86 9.08 -15.54 -2.64
N TYR A 87 8.29 -16.59 -2.75
CA TYR A 87 7.11 -16.67 -3.59
C TYR A 87 5.87 -16.71 -2.70
N VAL A 88 4.88 -15.89 -3.01
CA VAL A 88 3.63 -15.80 -2.24
C VAL A 88 2.46 -15.72 -3.20
N GLU A 89 1.46 -16.55 -2.99
CA GLU A 89 0.14 -16.39 -3.58
C GLU A 89 -0.81 -15.72 -2.59
N LYS A 90 -1.66 -14.85 -3.12
CA LYS A 90 -2.75 -14.20 -2.40
C LYS A 90 -4.05 -14.49 -3.14
N PRO A 91 -5.10 -14.97 -2.46
CA PRO A 91 -6.37 -15.21 -3.14
C PRO A 91 -6.96 -13.88 -3.64
N PRO A 92 -7.79 -13.91 -4.71
CA PRO A 92 -8.51 -12.73 -5.17
C PRO A 92 -9.46 -12.23 -4.08
N ILE A 93 -9.81 -10.96 -4.14
CA ILE A 93 -10.85 -10.38 -3.28
C ILE A 93 -12.22 -10.98 -3.64
N MET A 94 -13.15 -10.98 -2.69
CA MET A 94 -14.46 -11.58 -2.87
C MET A 94 -15.19 -11.09 -4.13
N ASP A 95 -15.15 -9.79 -4.41
CA ASP A 95 -15.84 -9.17 -5.56
C ASP A 95 -15.32 -9.66 -6.92
N ASN A 96 -14.11 -10.23 -6.98
CA ASN A 96 -13.55 -10.88 -8.16
C ASN A 96 -13.87 -12.39 -8.20
N VAL A 97 -14.54 -12.93 -7.20
CA VAL A 97 -14.94 -14.35 -7.09
C VAL A 97 -16.45 -14.51 -7.19
N ILE A 98 -17.20 -13.65 -6.51
CA ILE A 98 -18.66 -13.60 -6.58
C ILE A 98 -19.05 -12.15 -6.87
N TYR A 99 -19.64 -11.92 -8.02
CA TYR A 99 -20.11 -10.60 -8.43
C TYR A 99 -21.38 -10.19 -7.67
N TYR A 100 -21.72 -8.91 -7.70
CA TYR A 100 -22.89 -8.37 -6.98
C TYR A 100 -24.23 -8.96 -7.41
N ASP A 101 -24.32 -9.50 -8.62
CA ASP A 101 -25.49 -10.22 -9.13
C ASP A 101 -25.56 -11.69 -8.66
N GLY A 102 -24.59 -12.13 -7.86
CA GLY A 102 -24.47 -13.50 -7.40
C GLY A 102 -23.80 -14.45 -8.40
N THR A 103 -23.34 -13.97 -9.55
CA THR A 103 -22.60 -14.79 -10.50
C THR A 103 -21.23 -15.16 -9.95
N VAL A 104 -20.87 -16.44 -9.99
CA VAL A 104 -19.55 -16.92 -9.60
C VAL A 104 -18.60 -16.82 -10.80
N ALA A 105 -17.43 -16.18 -10.60
CA ALA A 105 -16.39 -16.09 -11.62
C ALA A 105 -15.89 -17.50 -12.00
N SER A 106 -15.78 -17.76 -13.31
CA SER A 106 -15.40 -19.09 -13.83
C SER A 106 -13.93 -19.46 -13.55
N ASP A 107 -13.05 -18.47 -13.39
CA ASP A 107 -11.61 -18.68 -13.22
C ASP A 107 -11.00 -17.51 -12.40
N PRO A 108 -11.23 -17.47 -11.10
CA PRO A 108 -10.64 -16.45 -10.24
C PRO A 108 -9.14 -16.77 -10.04
N LEU A 109 -8.28 -15.84 -10.49
CA LEU A 109 -6.82 -16.00 -10.42
C LEU A 109 -6.28 -15.54 -9.06
N ASN A 110 -5.37 -16.31 -8.49
CA ASN A 110 -4.55 -15.87 -7.36
C ASN A 110 -3.56 -14.81 -7.84
N GLU A 111 -3.44 -13.73 -7.08
CA GLU A 111 -2.30 -12.83 -7.22
C GLU A 111 -1.03 -13.56 -6.76
N SER A 112 0.08 -13.33 -7.45
CA SER A 112 1.35 -13.91 -7.06
C SER A 112 2.47 -12.88 -7.07
N PHE A 113 3.41 -12.99 -6.14
CA PHE A 113 4.61 -12.19 -6.15
C PHE A 113 5.85 -12.99 -5.80
N ILE A 114 6.91 -12.72 -6.58
CA ILE A 114 8.28 -13.14 -6.29
C ILE A 114 9.01 -11.90 -5.81
N SER A 115 9.47 -11.92 -4.57
CA SER A 115 10.28 -10.84 -4.02
C SER A 115 11.66 -11.35 -3.66
N SER A 116 12.68 -10.57 -4.00
CA SER A 116 14.08 -10.85 -3.63
C SER A 116 14.72 -9.57 -3.10
N GLU A 117 15.49 -9.69 -2.04
CA GLU A 117 16.25 -8.61 -1.41
C GLU A 117 17.65 -9.12 -1.08
N ALA A 118 18.65 -8.28 -1.29
CA ALA A 118 20.01 -8.53 -0.81
C ALA A 118 20.62 -7.25 -0.26
N GLY A 119 21.46 -7.39 0.77
CA GLY A 119 22.02 -6.20 1.41
C GLY A 119 23.19 -6.49 2.31
N VAL A 120 23.68 -5.40 2.88
CA VAL A 120 24.78 -5.36 3.83
C VAL A 120 24.35 -4.57 5.06
N ASN A 121 24.63 -5.11 6.23
CA ASN A 121 24.49 -4.40 7.50
C ASN A 121 25.89 -4.12 8.06
N PHE A 122 26.07 -2.92 8.57
CA PHE A 122 27.21 -2.56 9.42
C PHE A 122 26.67 -2.09 10.77
N GLU A 123 27.20 -2.61 11.84
CA GLU A 123 26.82 -2.23 13.21
C GLU A 123 28.05 -2.08 14.09
N SER A 124 28.10 -1.00 14.86
CA SER A 124 29.09 -0.73 15.89
C SER A 124 28.41 -0.08 17.10
N GLU A 125 29.12 0.17 18.18
CA GLU A 125 28.56 0.80 19.40
C GLU A 125 27.85 2.13 19.13
N LYS A 126 28.30 2.90 18.15
CA LYS A 126 27.79 4.27 17.88
C LYS A 126 27.11 4.43 16.54
N PHE A 127 27.31 3.52 15.62
CA PHE A 127 26.85 3.65 14.24
C PHE A 127 26.28 2.33 13.74
N ALA A 128 25.11 2.38 13.13
CA ALA A 128 24.51 1.27 12.41
C ALA A 128 24.04 1.77 11.05
N VAL A 129 24.26 0.99 9.99
CA VAL A 129 23.75 1.24 8.65
C VAL A 129 23.37 -0.06 7.97
N LYS A 130 22.23 -0.03 7.26
CA LYS A 130 21.80 -1.09 6.34
C LYS A 130 21.70 -0.50 4.95
N VAL A 131 22.21 -1.24 3.96
CA VAL A 131 22.00 -0.94 2.53
C VAL A 131 21.40 -2.18 1.91
N SER A 132 20.28 -2.05 1.24
CA SER A 132 19.65 -3.17 0.55
C SER A 132 19.11 -2.76 -0.81
N ALA A 133 19.11 -3.73 -1.73
CA ALA A 133 18.45 -3.64 -3.03
C ALA A 133 17.37 -4.73 -3.11
N TYR A 134 16.22 -4.38 -3.68
CA TYR A 134 15.10 -5.31 -3.82
C TYR A 134 14.55 -5.32 -5.25
N ASN A 135 13.94 -6.46 -5.59
CA ASN A 135 13.10 -6.62 -6.78
C ASN A 135 11.88 -7.46 -6.40
N THR A 136 10.70 -6.96 -6.72
CA THR A 136 9.43 -7.68 -6.58
C THR A 136 8.70 -7.66 -7.92
N ASP A 137 8.42 -8.83 -8.45
CA ASP A 137 7.53 -9.02 -9.58
C ASP A 137 6.17 -9.47 -9.04
N TRP A 138 5.15 -8.66 -9.25
CA TRP A 138 3.75 -8.92 -8.85
C TRP A 138 2.94 -9.22 -10.09
N LYS A 139 2.25 -10.34 -10.11
CA LYS A 139 1.47 -10.83 -11.25
C LYS A 139 0.04 -11.12 -10.85
N ASP A 140 -0.82 -11.08 -11.85
CA ASP A 140 -2.24 -11.43 -11.73
C ASP A 140 -2.97 -10.63 -10.64
N ARG A 141 -2.51 -9.39 -10.40
CA ARG A 141 -3.13 -8.49 -9.43
C ARG A 141 -4.55 -8.17 -9.89
N ASN A 142 -5.48 -8.28 -8.95
CA ASN A 142 -6.86 -7.91 -9.14
C ASN A 142 -7.11 -6.53 -8.53
N LEU A 143 -7.71 -5.64 -9.28
CA LEU A 143 -8.12 -4.30 -8.84
C LEU A 143 -9.57 -4.06 -9.22
N THR A 144 -10.23 -3.24 -8.42
CA THR A 144 -11.54 -2.69 -8.74
C THR A 144 -11.36 -1.19 -8.98
N LYS A 145 -11.89 -0.69 -10.07
CA LYS A 145 -11.89 0.72 -10.42
C LYS A 145 -13.31 1.20 -10.64
N SER A 146 -13.62 2.40 -10.16
CA SER A 146 -14.89 3.07 -10.50
C SER A 146 -14.76 3.76 -11.83
N VAL A 147 -15.80 3.66 -12.64
CA VAL A 147 -15.94 4.38 -13.91
C VAL A 147 -17.26 5.13 -13.92
N THR A 148 -17.30 6.25 -14.62
CA THR A 148 -18.55 6.99 -14.81
C THR A 148 -19.18 6.58 -16.12
N THR A 149 -20.41 6.09 -16.04
CA THR A 149 -21.23 5.77 -17.21
C THR A 149 -22.30 6.81 -17.37
N GLY A 150 -22.53 7.25 -18.61
CA GLY A 150 -23.52 8.26 -18.94
C GLY A 150 -22.93 9.67 -19.14
N GLN A 151 -23.73 10.54 -19.75
CA GLN A 151 -23.36 11.95 -20.00
C GLN A 151 -24.14 12.87 -19.06
N GLY A 152 -23.43 13.80 -18.42
CA GLY A 152 -23.98 14.89 -17.61
C GLY A 152 -23.96 14.65 -16.10
N ASP A 153 -24.59 15.58 -15.35
CA ASP A 153 -24.64 15.62 -13.88
C ASP A 153 -25.32 14.40 -13.20
N SER A 154 -25.83 13.46 -13.98
CA SER A 154 -26.48 12.23 -13.51
C SER A 154 -25.70 10.96 -13.90
N GLY A 155 -24.40 11.07 -14.13
CA GLY A 155 -23.58 9.89 -14.43
C GLY A 155 -23.63 8.87 -13.29
N ASP A 156 -24.09 7.67 -13.59
CA ASP A 156 -24.00 6.57 -12.66
C ASP A 156 -22.54 6.13 -12.52
N THR A 157 -22.13 5.81 -11.31
CA THR A 157 -20.80 5.27 -11.06
C THR A 157 -20.89 3.75 -11.09
N ASP A 158 -20.22 3.16 -12.05
CA ASP A 158 -20.10 1.72 -12.20
C ASP A 158 -18.72 1.23 -11.78
N VAL A 159 -18.55 -0.07 -11.72
CA VAL A 159 -17.35 -0.72 -11.25
C VAL A 159 -16.77 -1.61 -12.35
N ILE A 160 -15.48 -1.44 -12.63
CA ILE A 160 -14.70 -2.34 -13.48
C ILE A 160 -13.87 -3.26 -12.62
N PHE A 161 -13.98 -4.55 -12.89
CA PHE A 161 -13.12 -5.58 -12.30
C PHE A 161 -11.95 -5.84 -13.26
N LEU A 162 -10.75 -5.45 -12.81
CA LEU A 162 -9.50 -5.61 -13.53
C LEU A 162 -8.77 -6.85 -13.02
N LYS A 163 -8.22 -7.64 -13.93
CA LYS A 163 -7.45 -8.85 -13.62
C LYS A 163 -6.18 -8.92 -14.46
N GLY A 164 -5.25 -9.75 -14.02
CA GLY A 164 -4.01 -9.98 -14.76
C GLY A 164 -3.02 -8.80 -14.73
N ILE A 165 -3.16 -7.85 -13.80
CA ILE A 165 -2.28 -6.70 -13.73
C ILE A 165 -0.91 -7.13 -13.23
N GLY A 166 0.13 -6.86 -14.05
CA GLY A 166 1.52 -7.01 -13.67
C GLY A 166 2.10 -5.73 -13.09
N GLN A 167 2.96 -5.84 -12.08
CA GLN A 167 3.76 -4.73 -11.57
C GLN A 167 5.16 -5.21 -11.23
N LYS A 168 6.15 -4.36 -11.51
CA LYS A 168 7.55 -4.57 -11.14
C LYS A 168 8.01 -3.45 -10.21
N HIS A 169 8.46 -3.83 -9.01
CA HIS A 169 8.93 -2.93 -7.99
C HIS A 169 10.41 -3.20 -7.72
N GLN A 170 11.26 -2.26 -8.05
CA GLN A 170 12.70 -2.33 -7.84
C GLN A 170 13.15 -1.12 -7.03
N GLY A 171 14.15 -1.30 -6.18
CA GLY A 171 14.68 -0.16 -5.44
C GLY A 171 15.96 -0.44 -4.67
N LEU A 172 16.50 0.66 -4.15
CA LEU A 172 17.64 0.72 -3.26
C LEU A 172 17.20 1.45 -1.98
N GLU A 173 17.52 0.88 -0.83
CA GLU A 173 17.23 1.47 0.47
C GLU A 173 18.50 1.58 1.28
N ILE A 174 18.66 2.71 1.95
CA ILE A 174 19.76 2.99 2.87
C ILE A 174 19.13 3.53 4.14
N GLU A 175 19.35 2.87 5.26
CA GLU A 175 18.91 3.32 6.56
C GLU A 175 20.05 3.26 7.57
N GLY A 176 20.06 4.17 8.52
CA GLY A 176 21.10 4.17 9.51
C GLY A 176 20.80 5.03 10.73
N SER A 177 21.58 4.78 11.78
CA SER A 177 21.53 5.57 13.01
C SER A 177 22.93 5.83 13.54
N MET A 178 23.10 6.97 14.18
CA MET A 178 24.37 7.36 14.79
C MET A 178 24.15 8.04 16.14
N LYS A 179 24.82 7.54 17.19
CA LYS A 179 24.92 8.21 18.48
C LYS A 179 26.13 9.13 18.45
N LEU A 180 25.89 10.44 18.33
CA LEU A 180 27.00 11.43 18.39
C LEU A 180 27.60 11.50 19.79
N ASN A 181 26.73 11.44 20.80
CA ASN A 181 27.06 11.38 22.22
C ASN A 181 25.84 10.86 23.00
N ASP A 182 25.88 10.89 24.33
CA ASP A 182 24.79 10.40 25.18
C ASP A 182 23.50 11.22 25.07
N MET A 183 23.58 12.45 24.54
CA MET A 183 22.42 13.35 24.40
C MET A 183 21.86 13.39 22.98
N ILE A 184 22.65 13.06 21.95
CA ILE A 184 22.27 13.30 20.54
C ILE A 184 22.38 12.02 19.75
N ARG A 185 21.25 11.60 19.16
CA ARG A 185 21.17 10.54 18.16
C ARG A 185 20.61 11.10 16.86
N LEU A 186 21.21 10.69 15.75
CA LEU A 186 20.73 10.92 14.39
C LEU A 186 20.21 9.60 13.81
N ASP A 187 19.11 9.67 13.08
CA ASP A 187 18.52 8.59 12.32
C ASP A 187 18.30 9.06 10.88
N GLY A 188 18.60 8.23 9.89
CA GLY A 188 18.41 8.59 8.49
C GLY A 188 17.93 7.42 7.68
N ALA A 189 17.09 7.69 6.68
CA ALA A 189 16.70 6.72 5.68
C ALA A 189 16.55 7.38 4.31
N VAL A 190 16.96 6.66 3.28
CA VAL A 190 16.79 7.07 1.87
C VAL A 190 16.28 5.86 1.11
N SER A 191 15.23 6.07 0.32
CA SER A 191 14.68 5.05 -0.58
C SER A 191 14.59 5.61 -2.01
N PHE A 192 15.08 4.84 -2.96
CA PHE A 192 14.96 5.08 -4.38
C PHE A 192 14.22 3.92 -5.02
N GLY A 193 12.96 4.13 -5.36
CA GLY A 193 12.11 3.16 -6.05
C GLY A 193 12.01 3.43 -7.53
N LYS A 194 11.69 2.38 -8.28
CA LYS A 194 11.22 2.40 -9.65
C LYS A 194 10.14 1.34 -9.75
N TRP A 195 8.90 1.77 -9.61
CA TRP A 195 7.72 0.89 -9.61
C TRP A 195 6.88 1.18 -10.83
N LYS A 196 6.66 0.17 -11.65
CA LYS A 196 5.96 0.29 -12.93
C LYS A 196 4.99 -0.86 -13.14
N PHE A 197 3.95 -0.58 -13.89
CA PHE A 197 3.13 -1.63 -14.46
C PHE A 197 3.94 -2.43 -15.49
N ASP A 198 3.72 -3.73 -15.55
CA ASP A 198 4.40 -4.71 -16.41
C ASP A 198 3.35 -5.42 -17.27
N GLY A 199 3.03 -4.82 -18.40
CA GLY A 199 1.97 -5.21 -19.30
C GLY A 199 0.69 -4.37 -19.18
N ASP A 200 -0.15 -4.52 -20.19
CA ASP A 200 -1.51 -3.95 -20.22
C ASP A 200 -2.43 -4.83 -19.37
N ALA A 201 -3.60 -4.32 -19.00
CA ALA A 201 -4.56 -5.03 -18.15
C ALA A 201 -5.89 -5.25 -18.86
N ASP A 202 -6.48 -6.41 -18.65
CA ASP A 202 -7.84 -6.68 -19.08
C ASP A 202 -8.83 -6.35 -17.97
N GLY A 203 -9.94 -5.74 -18.34
CA GLY A 203 -11.04 -5.39 -17.45
C GLY A 203 -12.35 -5.92 -17.97
N LEU A 204 -13.26 -6.20 -17.06
CA LEU A 204 -14.63 -6.55 -17.36
C LEU A 204 -15.54 -5.48 -16.76
N TYR A 205 -16.15 -4.69 -17.61
CA TYR A 205 -17.19 -3.77 -17.23
C TYR A 205 -18.53 -4.51 -17.16
N THR A 206 -19.26 -4.32 -16.07
CA THR A 206 -20.58 -4.92 -15.89
C THR A 206 -21.61 -3.82 -15.76
N GLU A 207 -22.48 -3.70 -16.77
CA GLU A 207 -23.66 -2.84 -16.72
C GLU A 207 -24.84 -3.64 -16.16
N TYR A 208 -25.44 -3.13 -15.09
CA TYR A 208 -26.62 -3.77 -14.48
C TYR A 208 -27.89 -3.28 -15.17
N ALA A 209 -28.31 -3.98 -16.21
CA ALA A 209 -29.58 -3.74 -16.88
C ALA A 209 -30.74 -4.50 -16.19
N GLU A 210 -31.97 -4.06 -16.37
CA GLU A 210 -33.17 -4.66 -15.72
C GLU A 210 -33.35 -6.17 -15.99
N ASP A 211 -32.91 -6.67 -17.14
CA ASP A 211 -33.15 -8.06 -17.56
C ASP A 211 -31.97 -9.00 -17.29
N ALA A 212 -30.73 -8.53 -17.42
CA ALA A 212 -29.51 -9.28 -17.14
C ALA A 212 -28.28 -8.36 -17.19
N PRO A 213 -27.21 -8.62 -16.42
CA PRO A 213 -25.99 -7.84 -16.51
C PRO A 213 -25.35 -8.02 -17.90
N ILE A 214 -24.97 -6.90 -18.51
CA ILE A 214 -24.21 -6.87 -19.77
C ILE A 214 -22.74 -6.74 -19.41
N GLN A 215 -21.93 -7.73 -19.81
CA GLN A 215 -20.49 -7.72 -19.57
C GLN A 215 -19.74 -7.34 -20.83
N THR A 216 -18.99 -6.26 -20.78
CA THR A 216 -18.16 -5.78 -21.87
C THR A 216 -16.70 -5.86 -21.50
N PRO A 217 -15.85 -6.60 -22.25
CA PRO A 217 -14.43 -6.66 -22.00
C PRO A 217 -13.74 -5.38 -22.51
N TYR A 218 -12.79 -4.88 -21.73
CA TYR A 218 -11.92 -3.76 -22.06
C TYR A 218 -10.47 -4.14 -21.83
N THR A 219 -9.56 -3.54 -22.60
CA THR A 219 -8.13 -3.61 -22.35
C THR A 219 -7.61 -2.21 -22.06
N TYR A 220 -6.81 -2.06 -21.02
CA TYR A 220 -6.25 -0.80 -20.56
C TYR A 220 -4.75 -0.74 -20.81
N THR A 221 -4.27 0.39 -21.33
CA THR A 221 -2.86 0.64 -21.65
C THR A 221 -2.08 1.04 -20.42
N LEU A 222 -1.54 0.09 -19.71
CA LEU A 222 -0.80 0.30 -18.46
C LEU A 222 0.71 0.07 -18.60
N ASP A 223 1.16 -0.66 -19.62
CA ASP A 223 2.56 -1.06 -19.73
C ASP A 223 3.52 0.12 -19.63
N GLY A 224 4.45 0.04 -18.68
CA GLY A 224 5.47 1.04 -18.42
C GLY A 224 5.03 2.29 -17.65
N LEU A 225 3.74 2.44 -17.29
CA LEU A 225 3.30 3.51 -16.40
C LEU A 225 3.92 3.35 -15.01
N TYR A 226 4.23 4.47 -14.38
CA TYR A 226 4.60 4.45 -12.97
C TYR A 226 3.38 4.14 -12.09
N VAL A 227 3.60 3.33 -11.07
CA VAL A 227 2.59 3.04 -10.04
C VAL A 227 2.37 4.28 -9.19
N GLY A 228 1.12 4.70 -9.05
CA GLY A 228 0.70 5.85 -8.27
C GLY A 228 0.58 5.58 -6.78
N ASP A 229 0.03 6.56 -6.05
CA ASP A 229 -0.36 6.55 -4.64
C ASP A 229 0.79 6.49 -3.63
N GLN A 230 2.04 6.32 -4.08
CA GLN A 230 3.19 6.28 -3.19
C GLN A 230 4.41 6.96 -3.82
N PRO A 231 5.11 7.84 -3.09
CA PRO A 231 6.35 8.44 -3.55
C PRO A 231 7.43 7.38 -3.77
N GLN A 232 8.01 7.35 -4.96
CA GLN A 232 9.07 6.38 -5.29
C GLN A 232 10.46 6.81 -4.82
N THR A 233 10.58 8.03 -4.31
CA THR A 233 11.81 8.52 -3.67
C THR A 233 11.45 9.18 -2.34
N ALA A 234 12.12 8.76 -1.28
CA ALA A 234 11.92 9.28 0.07
C ALA A 234 13.25 9.53 0.78
N TYR A 235 13.32 10.64 1.50
CA TYR A 235 14.42 10.98 2.39
C TYR A 235 13.85 11.26 3.77
N VAL A 236 14.44 10.68 4.80
CA VAL A 236 14.06 10.91 6.20
C VAL A 236 15.30 11.22 7.00
N LEU A 237 15.28 12.30 7.78
CA LEU A 237 16.31 12.65 8.74
C LEU A 237 15.67 12.92 10.09
N GLY A 238 15.99 12.11 11.07
CA GLY A 238 15.56 12.22 12.46
C GLY A 238 16.70 12.71 13.35
N THR A 239 16.41 13.62 14.27
CA THR A 239 17.31 14.01 15.35
C THR A 239 16.61 13.82 16.68
N THR A 240 17.19 13.04 17.57
CA THR A 240 16.70 12.86 18.94
C THR A 240 17.68 13.52 19.91
N LEU A 241 17.15 14.36 20.81
CA LEU A 241 17.88 15.01 21.88
C LEU A 241 17.36 14.54 23.24
N THR A 242 18.26 14.14 24.12
CA THR A 242 17.99 13.79 25.52
C THR A 242 18.86 14.65 26.43
N PRO A 243 18.54 15.99 26.55
CA PRO A 243 19.42 16.94 27.20
C PRO A 243 19.48 16.79 28.72
N MET A 244 18.51 16.08 29.29
CA MET A 244 18.44 15.78 30.73
C MET A 244 17.59 14.55 30.95
N ASP A 245 17.72 13.94 32.13
CA ASP A 245 16.93 12.77 32.49
C ASP A 245 15.43 13.03 32.38
N GLY A 246 14.72 12.12 31.72
CA GLY A 246 13.30 12.18 31.52
C GLY A 246 12.83 13.08 30.38
N LEU A 247 13.67 13.94 29.81
CA LEU A 247 13.31 14.81 28.66
C LEU A 247 13.87 14.23 27.36
N ARG A 248 12.98 13.96 26.42
CA ARG A 248 13.30 13.57 25.04
C ARG A 248 12.60 14.50 24.06
N LEU A 249 13.38 15.06 23.14
CA LEU A 249 12.89 15.87 22.04
C LEU A 249 13.30 15.19 20.73
N GLN A 250 12.44 15.23 19.72
CA GLN A 250 12.75 14.65 18.42
C GLN A 250 12.19 15.54 17.31
N GLY A 251 13.02 15.79 16.30
CA GLY A 251 12.62 16.38 15.02
C GLY A 251 12.79 15.36 13.92
N ILE A 252 11.78 15.19 13.04
CA ILE A 252 11.83 14.30 11.89
C ILE A 252 11.51 15.11 10.66
N PHE A 253 12.53 15.35 9.83
CA PHE A 253 12.38 15.94 8.51
C PHE A 253 12.18 14.83 7.47
N LYS A 254 11.18 14.99 6.60
CA LYS A 254 10.84 14.05 5.54
C LYS A 254 10.71 14.81 4.23
N MET A 255 11.29 14.27 3.17
CA MET A 255 11.13 14.77 1.81
C MET A 255 10.71 13.62 0.90
N TYR A 256 9.75 13.90 0.03
CA TYR A 256 9.18 12.93 -0.90
C TYR A 256 9.21 13.49 -2.31
N ASP A 257 9.54 12.64 -3.27
CA ASP A 257 9.61 12.96 -4.70
C ASP A 257 9.14 11.77 -5.54
N LYS A 258 8.88 12.02 -6.81
CA LYS A 258 8.35 11.00 -7.74
C LYS A 258 7.07 10.35 -7.22
N ASN A 259 6.15 11.17 -6.72
CA ASN A 259 4.79 10.78 -6.41
C ASN A 259 3.96 10.90 -7.69
N TYR A 260 3.51 9.78 -8.24
CA TYR A 260 2.73 9.74 -9.47
C TYR A 260 1.26 9.59 -9.13
N ALA A 261 0.40 10.23 -9.93
CA ALA A 261 -1.04 10.04 -9.85
C ALA A 261 -1.42 8.60 -10.22
N ASP A 262 -2.49 8.09 -9.63
CA ASP A 262 -3.10 6.85 -10.11
C ASP A 262 -3.75 7.09 -11.48
N TRP A 263 -3.77 6.08 -12.33
CA TRP A 263 -4.38 6.16 -13.64
C TRP A 263 -5.90 6.05 -13.57
N SER A 264 -6.60 6.72 -14.51
CA SER A 264 -8.06 6.62 -14.65
C SER A 264 -8.42 5.66 -15.78
N PRO A 265 -9.36 4.71 -15.58
CA PRO A 265 -9.87 3.84 -16.64
C PRO A 265 -10.43 4.62 -17.83
N ASP A 266 -11.10 5.74 -17.56
CA ASP A 266 -11.77 6.56 -18.56
C ASP A 266 -10.81 7.14 -19.63
N SER A 267 -9.50 7.19 -19.33
CA SER A 267 -8.48 7.74 -20.24
C SER A 267 -7.46 6.72 -20.73
N ARG A 268 -7.60 5.44 -20.39
CA ARG A 268 -6.60 4.40 -20.70
C ARG A 268 -7.13 3.22 -21.48
N GLU A 269 -8.38 3.28 -21.93
CA GLU A 269 -8.95 2.24 -22.76
C GLU A 269 -8.17 2.08 -24.07
N LEU A 270 -7.87 0.82 -24.44
CA LEU A 270 -7.26 0.48 -25.72
C LEU A 270 -8.29 0.56 -26.85
N SER A 271 -8.55 1.75 -27.33
CA SER A 271 -9.41 2.00 -28.49
C SER A 271 -8.73 2.97 -29.46
N GLY A 272 -8.50 2.55 -30.69
CA GLY A 272 -7.92 3.38 -31.76
C GLY A 272 -6.55 3.98 -31.42
N ASP A 273 -6.53 5.22 -30.97
CA ASP A 273 -5.32 5.95 -30.51
C ASP A 273 -5.08 5.71 -28.99
N ALA A 274 -4.60 4.54 -28.65
CA ALA A 274 -4.29 4.20 -27.27
C ALA A 274 -3.28 5.18 -26.65
N ASP A 275 -3.62 5.76 -25.51
CA ASP A 275 -2.73 6.65 -24.79
C ASP A 275 -1.68 5.85 -24.01
N ARG A 276 -0.41 6.11 -24.30
CA ARG A 276 0.75 5.49 -23.65
C ARG A 276 1.62 6.50 -22.89
N SER A 277 1.16 7.74 -22.76
CA SER A 277 1.87 8.77 -22.01
C SER A 277 1.90 8.44 -20.52
N GLN A 278 2.92 8.95 -19.82
CA GLN A 278 2.99 8.77 -18.37
C GLN A 278 1.86 9.53 -17.65
N VAL A 279 1.48 9.00 -16.51
CA VAL A 279 0.60 9.69 -15.57
C VAL A 279 1.28 10.94 -15.00
N TRP A 280 0.48 11.91 -14.58
CA TRP A 280 0.98 13.12 -13.95
C TRP A 280 1.82 12.82 -12.72
N GLN A 281 2.96 13.52 -12.59
CA GLN A 281 3.80 13.48 -11.40
C GLN A 281 3.52 14.70 -10.52
N ALA A 282 3.09 14.46 -9.29
CA ALA A 282 2.89 15.52 -8.31
C ALA A 282 4.23 16.17 -7.91
N PRO A 283 4.23 17.46 -7.54
CA PRO A 283 5.43 18.14 -7.06
C PRO A 283 6.04 17.49 -5.83
N ALA A 284 7.38 17.49 -5.75
CA ALA A 284 8.08 17.06 -4.55
C ALA A 284 7.69 17.93 -3.35
N TYR A 285 7.63 17.34 -2.16
CA TYR A 285 7.27 18.05 -0.95
C TYR A 285 8.10 17.60 0.25
N ASN A 286 8.09 18.43 1.29
CA ASN A 286 8.76 18.11 2.55
C ASN A 286 7.84 18.40 3.76
N ARG A 287 8.11 17.71 4.85
CA ARG A 287 7.42 17.86 6.14
C ARG A 287 8.42 17.80 7.28
N LEU A 288 8.14 18.56 8.33
CA LEU A 288 8.84 18.49 9.61
C LEU A 288 7.85 18.11 10.71
N ASP A 289 8.11 17.02 11.39
CA ASP A 289 7.35 16.62 12.58
C ASP A 289 8.22 16.80 13.81
N LEU A 290 7.65 17.39 14.89
CA LEU A 290 8.32 17.64 16.16
C LEU A 290 7.61 16.87 17.28
N HIS A 291 8.39 16.19 18.09
CA HIS A 291 7.88 15.39 19.19
C HIS A 291 8.64 15.69 20.47
N GLY A 292 7.94 15.73 21.59
CA GLY A 292 8.52 15.89 22.91
C GLY A 292 7.88 14.95 23.92
N SER A 293 8.68 14.42 24.83
CA SER A 293 8.17 13.72 26.01
C SER A 293 8.98 14.10 27.23
N TYR A 294 8.30 14.31 28.36
CA TYR A 294 8.94 14.60 29.61
C TYR A 294 8.34 13.76 30.76
N LYS A 295 9.20 12.97 31.38
CA LYS A 295 8.85 12.23 32.59
C LYS A 295 8.86 13.22 33.76
N LEU A 296 7.69 13.53 34.28
CA LEU A 296 7.54 14.45 35.41
C LEU A 296 8.12 13.84 36.70
N PRO A 297 8.57 14.65 37.66
CA PRO A 297 8.83 14.18 39.01
C PRO A 297 7.57 13.51 39.57
N LYS A 298 7.75 12.47 40.41
CA LYS A 298 6.63 11.79 41.03
C LYS A 298 5.70 12.77 41.74
N ILE A 299 4.42 12.73 41.41
CA ILE A 299 3.36 13.55 42.03
C ILE A 299 2.42 12.61 42.75
N ALA A 300 2.24 12.77 44.04
CA ALA A 300 1.40 11.91 44.88
C ALA A 300 1.71 10.41 44.77
N GLY A 301 2.95 10.04 44.47
CA GLY A 301 3.40 8.67 44.31
C GLY A 301 3.26 8.10 42.87
N TYR A 302 2.61 8.82 41.97
CA TYR A 302 2.37 8.38 40.60
C TYR A 302 3.53 8.77 39.64
N ASP A 303 3.85 7.89 38.70
CA ASP A 303 4.74 8.21 37.59
C ASP A 303 3.92 8.82 36.44
N MET A 304 4.31 10.01 36.00
CA MET A 304 3.59 10.76 34.96
C MET A 304 4.52 11.11 33.81
N THR A 305 4.02 11.01 32.60
CA THR A 305 4.74 11.44 31.38
C THR A 305 3.86 12.37 30.56
N LEU A 306 4.37 13.59 30.33
CA LEU A 306 3.77 14.55 29.41
C LEU A 306 4.34 14.31 28.02
N THR A 307 3.47 14.25 27.00
CA THR A 307 3.85 14.13 25.59
C THR A 307 3.25 15.27 24.78
N GLY A 308 3.99 15.74 23.77
CA GLY A 308 3.53 16.75 22.84
C GLY A 308 4.04 16.48 21.44
N HIS A 309 3.19 16.67 20.45
CA HIS A 309 3.50 16.42 19.06
C HIS A 309 3.00 17.59 18.21
N VAL A 310 3.83 18.05 17.27
CA VAL A 310 3.45 18.99 16.21
C VAL A 310 3.77 18.30 14.90
N PHE A 311 2.73 17.96 14.16
CA PHE A 311 2.85 17.34 12.84
C PHE A 311 2.79 18.40 11.77
N ASN A 312 3.56 18.22 10.70
CA ASN A 312 3.72 19.20 9.62
C ASN A 312 4.01 20.60 10.16
N ALA A 313 5.03 20.74 11.02
CA ALA A 313 5.36 21.97 11.72
C ALA A 313 5.64 23.16 10.77
N LEU A 314 6.07 22.89 9.53
CA LEU A 314 6.28 23.87 8.48
C LEU A 314 4.98 24.34 7.81
N ASP A 315 3.84 23.70 8.11
CA ASP A 315 2.55 23.96 7.49
C ASP A 315 2.59 23.85 5.97
N ALA A 316 3.34 22.87 5.46
CA ALA A 316 3.49 22.65 4.04
C ALA A 316 2.14 22.19 3.44
N VAL A 317 1.74 22.81 2.35
CA VAL A 317 0.64 22.33 1.51
C VAL A 317 1.23 21.41 0.46
N TYR A 318 0.71 20.19 0.34
CA TYR A 318 1.25 19.19 -0.56
C TYR A 318 0.15 18.27 -1.09
N VAL A 319 0.40 17.72 -2.27
CA VAL A 319 -0.45 16.67 -2.85
C VAL A 319 -0.01 15.35 -2.23
N GLN A 320 -0.92 14.73 -1.49
CA GLN A 320 -0.70 13.43 -0.87
C GLN A 320 -1.01 12.31 -1.86
N ASP A 321 -2.08 12.47 -2.62
CA ASP A 321 -2.61 11.51 -3.56
C ASP A 321 -3.26 12.21 -4.75
N ALA A 322 -3.34 11.57 -5.92
CA ALA A 322 -3.95 12.14 -7.11
C ALA A 322 -4.44 11.06 -8.07
N VAL A 323 -5.51 11.38 -8.82
CA VAL A 323 -6.00 10.60 -9.96
C VAL A 323 -5.76 11.39 -11.24
N ASP A 324 -5.05 10.79 -12.18
CA ASP A 324 -4.70 11.41 -13.45
C ASP A 324 -5.88 11.40 -14.42
N ASN A 325 -6.15 12.53 -15.10
CA ASN A 325 -7.29 12.69 -16.00
C ASN A 325 -8.60 12.12 -15.41
N SER A 326 -8.91 12.49 -14.16
CA SER A 326 -10.09 11.99 -13.48
C SER A 326 -11.37 12.39 -14.20
N GLN A 327 -12.42 11.65 -13.93
CA GLN A 327 -13.78 11.96 -14.43
C GLN A 327 -14.24 13.39 -14.11
N TYR A 328 -13.69 14.04 -13.09
CA TYR A 328 -14.07 15.39 -12.67
C TYR A 328 -13.26 16.49 -13.36
N ASN A 329 -12.01 16.22 -13.72
CA ASN A 329 -11.07 17.23 -14.15
C ASN A 329 -10.46 17.02 -15.54
N GLY A 330 -10.57 15.84 -16.12
CA GLY A 330 -9.89 15.56 -17.38
C GLY A 330 -10.47 14.38 -18.14
N TYR A 331 -11.77 14.13 -17.96
CA TYR A 331 -12.45 13.02 -18.62
C TYR A 331 -12.20 12.99 -20.13
N GLY A 332 -11.62 11.89 -20.62
CA GLY A 332 -11.29 11.68 -22.03
C GLY A 332 -10.11 12.51 -22.55
N ASP A 333 -9.49 13.35 -21.73
CA ASP A 333 -8.28 14.08 -22.09
C ASP A 333 -7.05 13.15 -22.03
N LYS A 334 -6.06 13.45 -22.90
CA LYS A 334 -4.78 12.74 -22.95
C LYS A 334 -3.59 13.67 -22.64
N LEU A 335 -3.84 14.70 -21.82
CA LEU A 335 -2.86 15.77 -21.60
C LEU A 335 -1.98 15.54 -20.38
N HIS A 336 -2.45 14.80 -19.36
CA HIS A 336 -1.71 14.49 -18.11
C HIS A 336 -1.09 15.70 -17.44
N LEU A 337 -1.85 16.81 -17.39
CA LEU A 337 -1.43 18.09 -16.83
C LEU A 337 -1.99 18.26 -15.40
N PRO A 338 -1.39 19.15 -14.58
CA PRO A 338 -1.86 19.37 -13.21
C PRO A 338 -3.34 19.70 -13.08
N HIS A 339 -3.91 20.40 -14.06
CA HIS A 339 -5.33 20.78 -14.04
C HIS A 339 -6.28 19.68 -14.52
N ASN A 340 -5.73 18.60 -15.09
CA ASN A 340 -6.50 17.40 -15.43
C ASN A 340 -6.52 16.39 -14.27
N ALA A 341 -5.63 16.55 -13.30
CA ALA A 341 -5.56 15.66 -12.15
C ALA A 341 -6.58 16.09 -11.07
N GLU A 342 -7.24 15.12 -10.47
CA GLU A 342 -7.91 15.27 -9.18
C GLU A 342 -6.89 15.07 -8.07
N VAL A 343 -6.78 16.02 -7.14
CA VAL A 343 -5.75 16.01 -6.12
C VAL A 343 -6.34 15.97 -4.73
N PHE A 344 -5.72 15.18 -3.86
CA PHE A 344 -6.02 15.08 -2.45
C PHE A 344 -4.88 15.70 -1.66
N LEU A 345 -5.18 16.79 -0.94
CA LEU A 345 -4.18 17.49 -0.16
C LEU A 345 -3.88 16.75 1.14
N GLY A 346 -2.62 16.77 1.52
CA GLY A 346 -2.18 16.23 2.78
C GLY A 346 -2.61 17.05 3.98
N THR A 347 -2.54 16.44 5.16
CA THR A 347 -2.98 17.05 6.42
C THR A 347 -2.17 18.30 6.74
N PRO A 348 -2.82 19.46 7.03
CA PRO A 348 -2.15 20.67 7.47
C PRO A 348 -1.46 20.50 8.83
N ARG A 349 -0.77 21.53 9.31
CA ARG A 349 -0.18 21.49 10.65
C ARG A 349 -1.23 21.25 11.73
N TYR A 350 -0.97 20.27 12.58
CA TYR A 350 -1.77 20.02 13.78
C TYR A 350 -0.90 19.59 14.95
N PHE A 351 -1.45 19.65 16.15
CA PHE A 351 -0.75 19.28 17.37
C PHE A 351 -1.60 18.39 18.26
N ASN A 352 -0.92 17.61 19.08
CA ASN A 352 -1.50 16.71 20.04
C ASN A 352 -0.75 16.84 21.37
N LEU A 353 -1.47 16.82 22.48
CA LEU A 353 -0.91 16.80 23.85
C LEU A 353 -1.49 15.60 24.59
N GLY A 354 -0.66 14.90 25.33
CA GLY A 354 -1.04 13.74 26.12
C GLY A 354 -0.39 13.73 27.50
N LEU A 355 -1.11 13.20 28.48
CA LEU A 355 -0.61 12.91 29.82
C LEU A 355 -0.86 11.44 30.12
N THR A 356 0.20 10.68 30.34
CA THR A 356 0.13 9.30 30.78
C THR A 356 0.40 9.24 32.28
N VAL A 357 -0.49 8.57 33.03
CA VAL A 357 -0.35 8.36 34.47
C VAL A 357 -0.28 6.85 34.72
N ASN A 358 0.78 6.39 35.37
CA ASN A 358 0.94 4.99 35.77
C ASN A 358 0.65 4.87 37.30
N PHE A 359 -0.23 3.95 37.64
CA PHE A 359 -0.71 3.70 39.01
C PHE A 359 0.09 2.62 39.69
#